data_f81d9e1f5f5532a3987f3ea4c3c75ca8
#
_entry.id   f81d9e1f5f5532a3987f3ea4c3c75ca8
#
_cell.length_a   1.000
_cell.length_b   1.000
_cell.length_c   1.000
_cell.angle_alpha   90.00
_cell.angle_beta   90.00
_cell.angle_gamma   90.00
#
_symmetry.space_group_name_H-M   'P 1'
#
loop_
_entity.id
_entity.type
_entity.pdbx_description
1 polymer ?
#
loop_
_entity_poly.entity_id
_entity_poly.type
_entity_poly.pdbx_seq_one_letter_code
_entity_poly.pdbx_strand_id
1 'polypeptide(L)'
;MSSIAELPELIGSWWRAAPVLTSLVRLCVLSAAIISHVTPASAQEVAQPSMQERPLKPKDVFKDCANCPEMVVVPAGSFKMGSPTNEPGHSAEESPQHLVTIARPFAVGRFEVTFDEWDACVAEGGCNGYKPSDEGWGRGRRPVINVSWDDAQAYVTWLSKKTGKPYRLLSGSEYEYAMRAGTQTVYPWGNTVGTNNANCHACGSHWDAKQTAPVGSFAPNEFGLNDMVGNVREWTEDCYHDTYNGSPTDGSAWIEGGDCYHRVVRGGSFLLAPAFLRSASRYWFTSDYRLRYLGFRVARTLAP
;
A
#
# COMPACT_ATOMS: atom_id res chain seq x y z
N MET A 1 -22.98 -36.85 -40.30
CA MET A 1 -24.23 -37.46 -39.84
C MET A 1 -24.59 -36.75 -38.56
N SER A 2 -25.38 -35.71 -38.72
CA SER A 2 -26.82 -35.61 -38.41
C SER A 2 -27.06 -35.62 -36.88
N SER A 3 -27.73 -34.71 -36.25
CA SER A 3 -28.84 -33.85 -36.63
C SER A 3 -29.07 -32.78 -35.59
N ILE A 4 -29.45 -31.65 -36.06
CA ILE A 4 -30.11 -30.47 -35.52
C ILE A 4 -31.42 -30.85 -34.79
N ALA A 5 -31.79 -30.18 -33.73
CA ALA A 5 -33.21 -29.97 -33.36
C ALA A 5 -33.38 -28.61 -32.69
N GLU A 6 -34.26 -27.85 -33.32
CA GLU A 6 -34.67 -26.48 -33.10
C GLU A 6 -35.65 -26.30 -31.93
N LEU A 7 -35.81 -25.05 -31.58
CA LEU A 7 -36.75 -24.31 -30.70
C LEU A 7 -38.26 -24.72 -30.79
N PRO A 8 -39.17 -24.23 -29.90
CA PRO A 8 -39.86 -22.97 -30.23
C PRO A 8 -40.10 -21.94 -29.12
N GLU A 9 -40.26 -20.71 -29.63
CA GLU A 9 -40.84 -19.53 -28.97
C GLU A 9 -42.30 -19.75 -28.52
N LEU A 10 -42.71 -19.04 -27.47
CA LEU A 10 -44.11 -18.64 -27.31
C LEU A 10 -44.23 -17.20 -26.81
N ILE A 11 -44.79 -16.41 -27.68
CA ILE A 11 -45.28 -15.05 -27.58
C ILE A 11 -46.60 -15.04 -26.78
N GLY A 12 -46.77 -14.02 -25.95
CA GLY A 12 -48.07 -13.76 -25.31
C GLY A 12 -48.20 -12.32 -24.81
N SER A 13 -48.69 -11.46 -25.71
CA SER A 13 -49.21 -10.12 -25.48
C SER A 13 -50.60 -10.14 -24.87
N TRP A 14 -51.01 -9.14 -24.10
CA TRP A 14 -52.38 -8.57 -23.96
C TRP A 14 -52.33 -7.38 -23.00
N TRP A 15 -52.53 -6.17 -23.47
CA TRP A 15 -53.63 -5.22 -23.61
C TRP A 15 -53.92 -4.35 -22.38
N ARG A 16 -53.65 -3.05 -22.55
CA ARG A 16 -54.39 -1.79 -22.37
C ARG A 16 -55.63 -1.77 -21.50
N ALA A 17 -55.74 -0.79 -20.60
CA ALA A 17 -56.85 0.14 -20.49
C ALA A 17 -56.59 1.33 -19.56
N ALA A 18 -56.66 2.54 -20.07
CA ALA A 18 -57.17 3.74 -19.41
C ALA A 18 -58.57 3.94 -20.00
N PRO A 19 -59.43 4.85 -19.58
CA PRO A 19 -59.36 6.03 -18.75
C PRO A 19 -60.54 6.20 -17.79
N VAL A 20 -60.72 7.27 -17.02
CA VAL A 20 -61.90 8.16 -17.01
C VAL A 20 -61.67 9.41 -16.15
N LEU A 21 -61.84 10.56 -16.76
CA LEU A 21 -62.04 11.87 -16.13
C LEU A 21 -63.40 11.92 -15.39
N THR A 22 -63.44 12.56 -14.23
CA THR A 22 -64.61 13.27 -13.75
C THR A 22 -64.24 14.60 -13.10
N SER A 23 -64.61 15.64 -13.79
CA SER A 23 -64.66 17.02 -13.30
C SER A 23 -65.71 17.17 -12.21
N LEU A 24 -65.38 17.84 -11.12
CA LEU A 24 -66.33 18.49 -10.25
C LEU A 24 -65.86 19.88 -9.86
N VAL A 25 -66.52 20.85 -10.45
CA VAL A 25 -66.53 22.26 -10.09
C VAL A 25 -67.24 22.42 -8.75
N ARG A 26 -66.61 23.08 -7.79
CA ARG A 26 -67.35 23.79 -6.71
C ARG A 26 -66.51 24.92 -6.11
N LEU A 27 -67.00 26.07 -6.39
CA LEU A 27 -67.33 27.22 -5.54
C LEU A 27 -66.27 27.82 -4.66
N CYS A 28 -65.83 29.02 -5.09
CA CYS A 28 -65.11 30.01 -4.30
C CYS A 28 -65.88 30.40 -3.03
N VAL A 29 -65.19 30.29 -1.88
CA VAL A 29 -65.46 31.13 -0.70
C VAL A 29 -64.19 31.89 -0.38
N LEU A 30 -64.27 33.22 -0.56
CA LEU A 30 -63.23 34.15 -0.16
C LEU A 30 -63.20 34.24 1.37
N SER A 31 -62.19 33.68 2.00
CA SER A 31 -61.84 34.02 3.37
C SER A 31 -60.47 34.74 3.34
N ALA A 32 -60.48 36.02 3.64
CA ALA A 32 -59.30 36.81 3.82
C ALA A 32 -58.55 36.34 5.08
N ALA A 33 -57.51 35.54 4.88
CA ALA A 33 -56.57 35.19 5.94
C ALA A 33 -55.43 36.20 5.97
N ILE A 34 -55.26 36.86 7.08
CA ILE A 34 -54.12 37.74 7.37
C ILE A 34 -52.87 36.84 7.45
N ILE A 35 -52.06 36.92 6.42
CA ILE A 35 -50.76 36.23 6.40
C ILE A 35 -49.77 37.08 7.20
N SER A 36 -49.55 36.74 8.47
CA SER A 36 -48.44 37.24 9.23
C SER A 36 -47.13 36.65 8.62
N HIS A 37 -46.35 37.52 8.02
CA HIS A 37 -45.03 37.15 7.51
C HIS A 37 -44.11 36.86 8.70
N VAL A 38 -43.95 35.60 9.07
CA VAL A 38 -42.87 35.12 9.92
C VAL A 38 -41.66 34.95 9.00
N THR A 39 -40.73 35.89 9.05
CA THR A 39 -39.43 35.72 8.41
C THR A 39 -38.73 34.54 9.06
N PRO A 40 -38.29 33.51 8.32
CA PRO A 40 -37.47 32.45 8.91
C PRO A 40 -36.16 33.09 9.38
N ALA A 41 -35.89 32.95 10.67
CA ALA A 41 -34.56 33.25 11.21
C ALA A 41 -33.54 32.38 10.46
N SER A 42 -32.57 33.03 9.77
CA SER A 42 -31.46 32.36 9.14
C SER A 42 -30.70 31.60 10.25
N ALA A 43 -30.75 30.27 10.21
CA ALA A 43 -29.84 29.47 11.02
C ALA A 43 -28.43 29.82 10.58
N GLN A 44 -27.71 30.58 11.38
CA GLN A 44 -26.28 30.73 11.24
C GLN A 44 -25.67 29.33 11.48
N GLU A 45 -25.22 28.72 10.38
CA GLU A 45 -24.39 27.52 10.43
C GLU A 45 -23.14 27.89 11.22
N VAL A 46 -23.09 27.47 12.47
CA VAL A 46 -21.91 27.61 13.32
C VAL A 46 -20.85 26.72 12.69
N ALA A 47 -19.95 27.29 11.93
CA ALA A 47 -18.78 26.60 11.41
C ALA A 47 -18.05 25.97 12.60
N GLN A 48 -18.11 24.64 12.69
CA GLN A 48 -17.32 23.90 13.66
C GLN A 48 -15.86 24.26 13.42
N PRO A 49 -15.09 24.64 14.47
CA PRO A 49 -13.68 24.91 14.30
C PRO A 49 -13.05 23.63 13.74
N SER A 50 -12.40 23.73 12.58
CA SER A 50 -11.59 22.65 12.01
C SER A 50 -10.60 22.26 13.12
N MET A 51 -10.68 21.02 13.61
CA MET A 51 -9.65 20.48 14.48
C MET A 51 -8.36 20.54 13.69
N GLN A 52 -7.51 21.50 14.01
CA GLN A 52 -6.21 21.65 13.40
C GLN A 52 -5.42 20.42 13.74
N GLU A 53 -5.23 19.52 12.77
CA GLU A 53 -4.48 18.28 12.95
C GLU A 53 -3.11 18.66 13.56
N ARG A 54 -2.78 18.05 14.70
CA ARG A 54 -1.47 18.24 15.32
C ARG A 54 -0.38 17.88 14.31
N PRO A 55 0.66 18.71 14.14
CA PRO A 55 1.77 18.36 13.28
C PRO A 55 2.36 17.01 13.66
N LEU A 56 2.49 16.12 12.67
CA LEU A 56 3.08 14.79 12.87
C LEU A 56 4.57 14.92 13.19
N LYS A 57 5.03 14.14 14.17
CA LYS A 57 6.43 14.09 14.59
C LYS A 57 7.04 12.73 14.28
N PRO A 58 8.38 12.63 14.15
CA PRO A 58 9.06 11.35 14.02
C PRO A 58 8.57 10.31 15.02
N LYS A 59 8.33 9.09 14.53
CA LYS A 59 7.79 7.94 15.27
C LYS A 59 6.30 8.05 15.66
N ASP A 60 5.61 9.12 15.31
CA ASP A 60 4.14 9.14 15.48
C ASP A 60 3.53 8.04 14.61
N VAL A 61 2.54 7.35 15.18
CA VAL A 61 1.74 6.33 14.50
C VAL A 61 0.34 6.87 14.27
N PHE A 62 -0.18 6.71 13.05
CA PHE A 62 -1.49 7.22 12.68
C PHE A 62 -2.15 6.38 11.58
N LYS A 63 -3.44 6.60 11.37
CA LYS A 63 -4.21 6.11 10.22
C LYS A 63 -5.00 7.26 9.61
N ASP A 64 -5.07 7.32 8.29
CA ASP A 64 -5.90 8.32 7.59
C ASP A 64 -7.38 7.91 7.49
N CYS A 65 -7.70 6.64 7.68
CA CYS A 65 -9.06 6.11 7.76
C CYS A 65 -9.10 4.78 8.52
N ALA A 66 -10.30 4.29 8.86
CA ALA A 66 -10.46 3.05 9.65
C ALA A 66 -9.80 1.82 8.99
N ASN A 67 -9.97 1.66 7.67
CA ASN A 67 -9.41 0.54 6.89
C ASN A 67 -8.13 0.91 6.13
N CYS A 68 -7.51 2.05 6.48
CA CYS A 68 -6.23 2.45 5.91
C CYS A 68 -5.08 1.73 6.63
N PRO A 69 -3.92 1.57 5.97
CA PRO A 69 -2.69 1.11 6.61
C PRO A 69 -2.31 1.99 7.82
N GLU A 70 -1.76 1.34 8.84
CA GLU A 70 -1.13 2.04 9.95
C GLU A 70 0.21 2.59 9.51
N MET A 71 0.41 3.90 9.65
CA MET A 71 1.58 4.62 9.16
C MET A 71 2.47 5.05 10.30
N VAL A 72 3.79 5.02 10.10
CA VAL A 72 4.79 5.55 11.04
C VAL A 72 5.52 6.70 10.37
N VAL A 73 5.73 7.79 11.09
CA VAL A 73 6.53 8.93 10.62
C VAL A 73 8.02 8.60 10.74
N VAL A 74 8.69 8.46 9.61
CA VAL A 74 10.14 8.28 9.51
C VAL A 74 10.82 9.65 9.50
N PRO A 75 11.87 9.88 10.34
CA PRO A 75 12.54 11.18 10.41
C PRO A 75 13.30 11.52 9.12
N ALA A 76 13.57 12.79 8.90
CA ALA A 76 14.60 13.23 7.99
C ALA A 76 15.99 12.79 8.48
N GLY A 77 16.95 12.60 7.58
CA GLY A 77 18.31 12.20 7.93
C GLY A 77 19.11 11.76 6.73
N SER A 78 20.32 11.28 6.98
CA SER A 78 21.22 10.77 5.93
C SER A 78 21.76 9.41 6.32
N PHE A 79 22.06 8.57 5.33
CA PHE A 79 22.64 7.25 5.53
C PHE A 79 23.55 6.86 4.36
N LYS A 80 24.40 5.88 4.57
CA LYS A 80 25.14 5.25 3.48
C LYS A 80 24.31 4.14 2.89
N MET A 81 23.87 4.30 1.64
CA MET A 81 23.15 3.31 0.87
C MET A 81 24.12 2.31 0.24
N GLY A 82 23.70 1.04 0.15
CA GLY A 82 24.52 -0.04 -0.36
C GLY A 82 25.39 -0.71 0.71
N SER A 83 26.26 -1.63 0.31
CA SER A 83 27.14 -2.36 1.20
C SER A 83 28.61 -2.24 0.79
N PRO A 84 29.55 -2.34 1.73
CA PRO A 84 30.97 -2.40 1.39
C PRO A 84 31.30 -3.75 0.72
N THR A 85 32.29 -3.76 -0.16
CA THR A 85 32.66 -4.95 -0.95
C THR A 85 33.11 -6.15 -0.12
N ASN A 86 33.49 -5.93 1.14
CA ASN A 86 33.84 -6.98 2.09
C ASN A 86 32.67 -7.46 2.98
N GLU A 87 31.47 -6.94 2.79
CA GLU A 87 30.29 -7.44 3.51
C GLU A 87 29.93 -8.84 3.00
N PRO A 88 29.75 -9.85 3.89
CA PRO A 88 29.34 -11.18 3.47
C PRO A 88 28.02 -11.14 2.70
N GLY A 89 28.00 -11.65 1.47
CA GLY A 89 26.85 -11.64 0.60
C GLY A 89 26.66 -10.35 -0.20
N HIS A 90 27.66 -9.44 -0.20
CA HIS A 90 27.68 -8.27 -1.07
C HIS A 90 27.47 -8.65 -2.55
N SER A 91 26.67 -7.86 -3.26
CA SER A 91 26.49 -7.93 -4.71
C SER A 91 26.99 -6.62 -5.37
N ALA A 92 27.46 -6.72 -6.61
CA ALA A 92 27.87 -5.55 -7.39
C ALA A 92 26.74 -4.51 -7.53
N GLU A 93 25.49 -4.97 -7.53
CA GLU A 93 24.30 -4.13 -7.59
C GLU A 93 24.15 -3.19 -6.38
N GLU A 94 24.84 -3.48 -5.28
CA GLU A 94 24.84 -2.69 -4.04
C GLU A 94 25.98 -1.65 -4.01
N SER A 95 26.71 -1.51 -5.12
CA SER A 95 27.89 -0.64 -5.29
C SER A 95 27.66 0.47 -6.32
N PRO A 96 28.37 1.62 -6.18
CA PRO A 96 29.18 2.00 -5.03
C PRO A 96 28.33 2.40 -3.82
N GLN A 97 28.84 2.17 -2.59
CA GLN A 97 28.24 2.83 -1.42
C GLN A 97 28.30 4.35 -1.58
N HIS A 98 27.20 5.03 -1.30
CA HIS A 98 27.09 6.47 -1.43
C HIS A 98 26.17 7.06 -0.34
N LEU A 99 26.35 8.34 -0.09
CA LEU A 99 25.51 9.07 0.88
C LEU A 99 24.18 9.44 0.23
N VAL A 100 23.07 9.11 0.90
CA VAL A 100 21.72 9.55 0.54
C VAL A 100 21.17 10.41 1.68
N THR A 101 20.51 11.53 1.34
CA THR A 101 19.90 12.45 2.29
C THR A 101 18.40 12.51 2.08
N ILE A 102 17.63 12.07 3.06
CA ILE A 102 16.20 12.23 3.13
C ILE A 102 15.92 13.58 3.80
N ALA A 103 15.67 14.60 2.99
CA ALA A 103 15.63 15.99 3.43
C ALA A 103 14.40 16.30 4.31
N ARG A 104 13.32 15.52 4.22
CA ARG A 104 12.06 15.75 4.94
C ARG A 104 11.54 14.45 5.54
N PRO A 105 10.85 14.52 6.70
CA PRO A 105 10.12 13.38 7.21
C PRO A 105 9.08 12.90 6.18
N PHE A 106 8.84 11.60 6.16
CA PHE A 106 7.78 10.97 5.37
C PHE A 106 7.13 9.87 6.21
N ALA A 107 5.98 9.38 5.81
CA ALA A 107 5.36 8.27 6.51
C ALA A 107 5.48 6.96 5.71
N VAL A 108 5.66 5.86 6.44
CA VAL A 108 5.80 4.50 5.87
C VAL A 108 4.76 3.60 6.54
N GLY A 109 4.15 2.71 5.77
CA GLY A 109 3.31 1.65 6.32
C GLY A 109 4.07 0.88 7.40
N ARG A 110 3.52 0.84 8.61
CA ARG A 110 4.12 0.10 9.73
C ARG A 110 4.39 -1.35 9.36
N PHE A 111 3.51 -1.89 8.54
CA PHE A 111 3.51 -3.26 8.03
C PHE A 111 3.48 -3.26 6.50
N GLU A 112 3.69 -4.42 5.91
CA GLU A 112 3.28 -4.69 4.53
C GLU A 112 1.75 -4.51 4.43
N VAL A 113 1.24 -4.11 3.25
CA VAL A 113 -0.21 -4.07 3.01
C VAL A 113 -0.79 -5.46 3.22
N THR A 114 -1.82 -5.54 4.03
CA THR A 114 -2.47 -6.79 4.40
C THR A 114 -3.58 -7.20 3.42
N PHE A 115 -4.00 -8.45 3.48
CA PHE A 115 -5.18 -8.89 2.74
C PHE A 115 -6.46 -8.15 3.17
N ASP A 116 -6.63 -7.81 4.47
CA ASP A 116 -7.78 -7.01 4.93
C ASP A 116 -7.82 -5.64 4.25
N GLU A 117 -6.68 -4.98 4.15
CA GLU A 117 -6.55 -3.67 3.49
C GLU A 117 -6.73 -3.77 1.98
N TRP A 118 -6.23 -4.84 1.36
CA TRP A 118 -6.45 -5.12 -0.05
C TRP A 118 -7.91 -5.41 -0.36
N ASP A 119 -8.57 -6.24 0.45
CA ASP A 119 -9.97 -6.60 0.29
C ASP A 119 -10.89 -5.37 0.46
N ALA A 120 -10.53 -4.44 1.34
CA ALA A 120 -11.21 -3.15 1.45
C ALA A 120 -11.09 -2.32 0.16
N CYS A 121 -9.91 -2.30 -0.48
CA CYS A 121 -9.72 -1.65 -1.79
C CYS A 121 -10.65 -2.26 -2.86
N VAL A 122 -10.69 -3.58 -2.94
CA VAL A 122 -11.55 -4.28 -3.92
C VAL A 122 -13.03 -4.04 -3.65
N ALA A 123 -13.44 -4.09 -2.38
CA ALA A 123 -14.84 -3.87 -1.98
C ALA A 123 -15.34 -2.46 -2.32
N GLU A 124 -14.44 -1.47 -2.33
CA GLU A 124 -14.73 -0.09 -2.69
C GLU A 124 -14.53 0.21 -4.20
N GLY A 125 -14.37 -0.81 -5.02
CA GLY A 125 -14.22 -0.69 -6.48
C GLY A 125 -12.81 -0.28 -6.94
N GLY A 126 -11.81 -0.34 -6.05
CA GLY A 126 -10.39 -0.15 -6.36
C GLY A 126 -9.68 -1.44 -6.76
N CYS A 127 -8.34 -1.37 -6.85
CA CYS A 127 -7.45 -2.50 -7.13
C CYS A 127 -7.89 -3.33 -8.36
N ASN A 128 -8.52 -2.67 -9.34
CA ASN A 128 -9.04 -3.29 -10.57
C ASN A 128 -9.96 -4.51 -10.32
N GLY A 129 -10.53 -4.63 -9.12
CA GLY A 129 -11.34 -5.79 -8.71
C GLY A 129 -10.54 -7.09 -8.55
N TYR A 130 -9.22 -7.04 -8.63
CA TYR A 130 -8.36 -8.22 -8.58
C TYR A 130 -8.34 -8.85 -7.16
N LYS A 131 -8.55 -10.15 -7.09
CA LYS A 131 -8.54 -10.94 -5.85
C LYS A 131 -7.38 -11.93 -5.88
N PRO A 132 -6.22 -11.59 -5.32
CA PRO A 132 -5.06 -12.47 -5.31
C PRO A 132 -5.29 -13.72 -4.45
N SER A 133 -4.65 -14.84 -4.84
CA SER A 133 -4.59 -16.06 -4.04
C SER A 133 -3.87 -15.81 -2.73
N ASP A 134 -4.37 -16.40 -1.65
CA ASP A 134 -3.72 -16.45 -0.34
C ASP A 134 -2.96 -17.77 -0.11
N GLU A 135 -2.80 -18.59 -1.15
CA GLU A 135 -2.14 -19.90 -1.13
C GLU A 135 -2.76 -20.89 -0.12
N GLY A 136 -3.98 -20.61 0.33
CA GLY A 136 -4.64 -21.39 1.37
C GLY A 136 -4.08 -21.16 2.78
N TRP A 137 -3.26 -20.11 2.96
CA TRP A 137 -2.68 -19.76 4.27
C TRP A 137 -3.59 -18.89 5.11
N GLY A 138 -4.67 -18.37 4.52
CA GLY A 138 -5.60 -17.43 5.10
C GLY A 138 -5.22 -15.98 4.79
N ARG A 139 -6.23 -15.13 4.87
CA ARG A 139 -6.17 -13.69 4.57
C ARG A 139 -5.95 -12.85 5.84
N GLY A 140 -6.79 -11.90 6.09
CA GLY A 140 -6.75 -11.08 7.31
C GLY A 140 -5.47 -10.26 7.40
N ARG A 141 -4.78 -10.41 8.51
CA ARG A 141 -3.53 -9.68 8.79
C ARG A 141 -2.27 -10.26 8.12
N ARG A 142 -2.38 -11.22 7.22
CA ARG A 142 -1.21 -11.63 6.42
C ARG A 142 -0.93 -10.58 5.34
N PRO A 143 0.36 -10.39 4.94
CA PRO A 143 0.67 -9.50 3.82
C PRO A 143 -0.04 -9.98 2.56
N VAL A 144 -0.58 -9.05 1.78
CA VAL A 144 -1.09 -9.38 0.45
C VAL A 144 0.07 -9.88 -0.41
N ILE A 145 -0.15 -11.00 -1.08
CA ILE A 145 0.82 -11.67 -1.97
C ILE A 145 0.19 -11.90 -3.33
N ASN A 146 0.97 -12.38 -4.28
CA ASN A 146 0.51 -12.60 -5.65
C ASN A 146 -0.02 -11.31 -6.31
N VAL A 147 0.62 -10.18 -6.00
CA VAL A 147 0.33 -8.86 -6.57
C VAL A 147 1.52 -8.36 -7.37
N SER A 148 1.26 -7.82 -8.56
CA SER A 148 2.25 -7.20 -9.43
C SER A 148 2.57 -5.78 -8.99
N TRP A 149 3.58 -5.16 -9.61
CA TRP A 149 3.87 -3.74 -9.40
C TRP A 149 2.69 -2.86 -9.83
N ASP A 150 2.05 -3.19 -10.95
CA ASP A 150 0.87 -2.49 -11.44
C ASP A 150 -0.33 -2.63 -10.50
N ASP A 151 -0.49 -3.80 -9.87
CA ASP A 151 -1.51 -4.01 -8.83
C ASP A 151 -1.23 -3.12 -7.60
N ALA A 152 0.04 -3.01 -7.18
CA ALA A 152 0.44 -2.13 -6.09
C ALA A 152 0.21 -0.65 -6.44
N GLN A 153 0.46 -0.22 -7.67
CA GLN A 153 0.12 1.13 -8.16
C GLN A 153 -1.39 1.40 -8.15
N ALA A 154 -2.20 0.41 -8.51
CA ALA A 154 -3.65 0.54 -8.44
C ALA A 154 -4.12 0.74 -6.98
N TYR A 155 -3.50 0.04 -6.03
CA TYR A 155 -3.78 0.19 -4.60
C TYR A 155 -3.42 1.60 -4.09
N VAL A 156 -2.20 2.10 -4.35
CA VAL A 156 -1.79 3.43 -3.88
C VAL A 156 -2.59 4.54 -4.52
N THR A 157 -3.02 4.37 -5.77
CA THR A 157 -3.91 5.29 -6.47
C THR A 157 -5.30 5.35 -5.81
N TRP A 158 -5.90 4.18 -5.52
CA TRP A 158 -7.16 4.11 -4.78
C TRP A 158 -7.03 4.75 -3.39
N LEU A 159 -5.97 4.41 -2.64
CA LEU A 159 -5.74 4.92 -1.29
C LEU A 159 -5.56 6.44 -1.28
N SER A 160 -4.83 6.98 -2.26
CA SER A 160 -4.65 8.42 -2.44
C SER A 160 -5.97 9.13 -2.72
N LYS A 161 -6.79 8.57 -3.62
CA LYS A 161 -8.12 9.10 -3.92
C LYS A 161 -9.05 9.05 -2.71
N LYS A 162 -9.04 7.95 -1.97
CA LYS A 162 -9.87 7.75 -0.78
C LYS A 162 -9.55 8.74 0.33
N THR A 163 -8.28 9.00 0.55
CA THR A 163 -7.81 9.80 1.70
C THR A 163 -7.55 11.27 1.34
N GLY A 164 -7.44 11.60 0.07
CA GLY A 164 -6.96 12.91 -0.39
C GLY A 164 -5.50 13.19 -0.04
N LYS A 165 -4.71 12.15 0.27
CA LYS A 165 -3.30 12.25 0.67
C LYS A 165 -2.40 11.57 -0.36
N PRO A 166 -1.15 12.06 -0.57
CA PRO A 166 -0.26 11.53 -1.61
C PRO A 166 0.42 10.22 -1.17
N TYR A 167 -0.27 9.11 -1.32
CA TYR A 167 0.29 7.77 -1.13
C TYR A 167 1.03 7.29 -2.38
N ARG A 168 2.08 6.51 -2.18
CA ARG A 168 2.93 5.96 -3.22
C ARG A 168 3.68 4.72 -2.73
N LEU A 169 4.42 4.04 -3.60
CA LEU A 169 5.44 3.10 -3.17
C LEU A 169 6.64 3.85 -2.58
N LEU A 170 7.48 3.16 -1.81
CA LEU A 170 8.77 3.69 -1.37
C LEU A 170 9.74 3.71 -2.56
N SER A 171 10.67 4.66 -2.58
CA SER A 171 11.88 4.47 -3.37
C SER A 171 12.77 3.40 -2.75
N GLY A 172 13.68 2.81 -3.54
CA GLY A 172 14.65 1.84 -3.05
C GLY A 172 15.55 2.40 -1.95
N SER A 173 15.88 3.70 -2.02
CA SER A 173 16.65 4.41 -1.00
C SER A 173 15.84 4.70 0.26
N GLU A 174 14.58 5.10 0.14
CA GLU A 174 13.68 5.24 1.30
C GLU A 174 13.47 3.90 2.01
N TYR A 175 13.34 2.81 1.25
CA TYR A 175 13.21 1.47 1.84
C TYR A 175 14.44 1.10 2.66
N GLU A 176 15.66 1.24 2.11
CA GLU A 176 16.90 0.92 2.81
C GLU A 176 17.10 1.82 4.02
N TYR A 177 16.83 3.12 3.92
CA TYR A 177 16.85 4.07 5.03
C TYR A 177 15.91 3.64 6.16
N ALA A 178 14.66 3.35 5.80
CA ALA A 178 13.62 2.93 6.75
C ALA A 178 13.95 1.57 7.40
N MET A 179 14.51 0.64 6.63
CA MET A 179 14.94 -0.67 7.12
C MET A 179 16.11 -0.55 8.09
N ARG A 180 17.16 0.20 7.74
CA ARG A 180 18.34 0.42 8.59
C ARG A 180 17.98 1.14 9.89
N ALA A 181 17.05 2.07 9.87
CA ALA A 181 16.61 2.82 11.03
C ALA A 181 17.77 3.39 11.88
N GLY A 182 18.79 3.93 11.21
CA GLY A 182 19.98 4.53 11.83
C GLY A 182 21.19 3.62 11.97
N THR A 183 21.07 2.31 11.67
CA THR A 183 22.20 1.37 11.73
C THR A 183 22.98 1.30 10.41
N GLN A 184 24.22 0.79 10.50
CA GLN A 184 25.06 0.45 9.33
C GLN A 184 25.41 -1.05 9.29
N THR A 185 24.77 -1.83 10.15
CA THR A 185 24.96 -3.28 10.27
C THR A 185 24.26 -4.03 9.14
N VAL A 186 24.59 -5.30 8.97
CA VAL A 186 24.00 -6.20 7.95
C VAL A 186 22.47 -6.23 8.03
N TYR A 187 21.96 -6.35 9.26
CA TYR A 187 20.52 -6.27 9.58
C TYR A 187 20.26 -5.09 10.54
N PRO A 188 19.03 -4.60 10.67
CA PRO A 188 18.74 -3.50 11.61
C PRO A 188 19.09 -3.80 13.07
N TRP A 189 19.20 -5.06 13.47
CA TRP A 189 19.53 -5.49 14.84
C TRP A 189 21.00 -5.97 15.00
N GLY A 190 21.84 -5.90 13.98
CA GLY A 190 23.26 -6.31 14.07
C GLY A 190 23.76 -7.06 12.84
N ASN A 191 24.92 -7.72 12.99
CA ASN A 191 25.60 -8.39 11.87
C ASN A 191 25.23 -9.87 11.70
N THR A 192 24.45 -10.43 12.58
CA THR A 192 23.96 -11.81 12.51
C THR A 192 22.44 -11.84 12.44
N VAL A 193 21.87 -12.78 11.68
CA VAL A 193 20.42 -12.89 11.56
C VAL A 193 19.76 -13.22 12.90
N GLY A 194 20.44 -13.95 13.78
CA GLY A 194 19.90 -14.43 15.05
C GLY A 194 18.81 -15.49 14.86
N THR A 195 17.96 -15.65 15.87
CA THR A 195 16.86 -16.61 15.84
C THR A 195 15.55 -15.90 16.09
N ASN A 196 14.55 -16.15 15.22
CA ASN A 196 13.19 -15.59 15.32
C ASN A 196 13.12 -14.05 15.30
N ASN A 197 14.06 -13.40 14.60
CA ASN A 197 14.03 -11.95 14.36
C ASN A 197 13.28 -11.58 13.07
N ALA A 198 13.09 -12.54 12.17
CA ALA A 198 12.40 -12.37 10.89
C ALA A 198 11.80 -13.70 10.42
N ASN A 199 10.88 -13.64 9.47
CA ASN A 199 10.41 -14.82 8.75
C ASN A 199 11.25 -15.02 7.48
N CYS A 200 12.16 -16.00 7.50
CA CYS A 200 12.99 -16.36 6.37
C CYS A 200 13.30 -17.88 6.38
N HIS A 201 14.01 -18.36 5.38
CA HIS A 201 14.49 -19.74 5.41
C HIS A 201 15.64 -19.88 6.42
N ALA A 202 15.48 -20.73 7.41
CA ALA A 202 16.43 -21.00 8.50
C ALA A 202 16.64 -19.80 9.47
N CYS A 203 15.62 -18.97 9.69
CA CYS A 203 15.63 -17.91 10.70
C CYS A 203 15.04 -18.34 12.06
N GLY A 204 14.50 -19.56 12.16
CA GLY A 204 13.96 -20.12 13.39
C GLY A 204 12.51 -19.71 13.69
N SER A 205 11.81 -19.09 12.76
CA SER A 205 10.40 -18.75 12.92
C SER A 205 9.50 -19.96 12.72
N HIS A 206 8.29 -19.92 13.27
CA HIS A 206 7.27 -20.94 13.04
C HIS A 206 6.89 -21.08 11.55
N TRP A 207 7.01 -19.99 10.77
CA TRP A 207 6.60 -19.91 9.36
C TRP A 207 7.75 -20.14 8.38
N ASP A 208 8.98 -20.35 8.85
CA ASP A 208 10.19 -20.49 8.03
C ASP A 208 9.99 -21.40 6.81
N ALA A 209 10.32 -20.89 5.63
CA ALA A 209 10.24 -21.57 4.33
C ALA A 209 8.87 -22.16 3.96
N LYS A 210 7.83 -21.93 4.75
CA LYS A 210 6.50 -22.53 4.59
C LYS A 210 5.48 -21.55 4.04
N GLN A 211 5.34 -20.40 4.69
CA GLN A 211 4.29 -19.42 4.40
C GLN A 211 4.64 -18.05 5.00
N THR A 212 3.89 -17.02 4.63
CA THR A 212 3.99 -15.70 5.27
C THR A 212 3.56 -15.78 6.73
N ALA A 213 4.10 -14.91 7.57
CA ALA A 213 3.59 -14.64 8.92
C ALA A 213 2.51 -13.55 8.87
N PRO A 214 1.55 -13.50 9.82
CA PRO A 214 0.76 -12.30 10.04
C PRO A 214 1.67 -11.11 10.32
N VAL A 215 1.37 -9.94 9.74
CA VAL A 215 2.22 -8.74 9.92
C VAL A 215 2.32 -8.36 11.40
N GLY A 216 3.50 -7.88 11.80
CA GLY A 216 3.78 -7.53 13.19
C GLY A 216 4.14 -8.74 14.07
N SER A 217 4.43 -9.90 13.48
CA SER A 217 4.86 -11.10 14.24
C SER A 217 6.27 -10.97 14.81
N PHE A 218 7.07 -10.04 14.34
CA PHE A 218 8.45 -9.79 14.77
C PHE A 218 8.60 -8.37 15.32
N ALA A 219 9.64 -8.16 16.14
CA ALA A 219 9.89 -6.87 16.77
C ALA A 219 10.11 -5.76 15.71
N PRO A 220 9.61 -4.55 15.94
CA PRO A 220 9.87 -3.42 15.07
C PRO A 220 11.33 -2.96 15.16
N ASN A 221 11.82 -2.29 14.11
CA ASN A 221 13.11 -1.60 14.15
C ASN A 221 13.01 -0.28 14.94
N GLU A 222 14.13 0.45 15.06
CA GLU A 222 14.22 1.70 15.82
C GLU A 222 13.31 2.84 15.31
N PHE A 223 12.78 2.75 14.08
CA PHE A 223 11.78 3.69 13.59
C PHE A 223 10.35 3.23 13.89
N GLY A 224 10.14 2.04 14.45
CA GLY A 224 8.83 1.48 14.75
C GLY A 224 8.20 0.70 13.59
N LEU A 225 8.98 0.33 12.57
CA LEU A 225 8.53 -0.43 11.41
C LEU A 225 8.75 -1.92 11.62
N ASN A 226 7.73 -2.72 11.38
CA ASN A 226 7.78 -4.18 11.47
C ASN A 226 8.05 -4.80 10.10
N ASP A 227 8.58 -6.01 10.12
CA ASP A 227 8.71 -6.92 8.97
C ASP A 227 9.49 -6.32 7.76
N MET A 228 10.37 -5.31 8.01
CA MET A 228 11.24 -4.75 6.99
C MET A 228 12.26 -5.79 6.47
N VAL A 229 12.43 -6.89 7.19
CA VAL A 229 13.35 -7.99 6.92
C VAL A 229 12.56 -9.29 6.83
N GLY A 230 12.56 -9.95 5.69
CA GLY A 230 11.88 -11.22 5.49
C GLY A 230 10.39 -11.08 5.20
N ASN A 231 9.61 -12.08 5.57
CA ASN A 231 8.19 -12.24 5.30
C ASN A 231 7.87 -12.22 3.79
N VAL A 232 7.69 -11.07 3.16
CA VAL A 232 7.58 -10.95 1.71
C VAL A 232 8.59 -9.94 1.14
N ARG A 233 9.06 -10.18 -0.09
CA ARG A 233 9.72 -9.13 -0.86
C ARG A 233 8.72 -8.03 -1.15
N GLU A 234 9.20 -6.80 -1.22
CA GLU A 234 8.35 -5.65 -1.38
C GLU A 234 8.73 -4.84 -2.61
N TRP A 235 7.73 -4.55 -3.43
CA TRP A 235 7.87 -3.66 -4.58
C TRP A 235 8.27 -2.26 -4.14
N THR A 236 9.23 -1.67 -4.85
CA THR A 236 9.56 -0.24 -4.76
C THR A 236 9.22 0.48 -6.07
N GLU A 237 9.31 1.81 -6.05
CA GLU A 237 9.04 2.64 -7.23
C GLU A 237 10.14 2.56 -8.29
N ASP A 238 11.36 2.15 -7.90
CA ASP A 238 12.55 2.24 -8.72
C ASP A 238 12.54 1.28 -9.91
N CYS A 239 13.01 1.78 -11.06
CA CYS A 239 13.43 0.95 -12.18
C CYS A 239 14.75 0.25 -11.85
N TYR A 240 15.03 -0.88 -12.49
CA TYR A 240 16.27 -1.61 -12.25
C TYR A 240 17.47 -0.93 -12.93
N HIS A 241 18.57 -0.89 -12.21
CA HIS A 241 19.91 -0.48 -12.67
C HIS A 241 20.93 -1.46 -12.12
N ASP A 242 21.94 -1.81 -12.90
CA ASP A 242 22.96 -2.82 -12.52
C ASP A 242 23.83 -2.42 -11.33
N THR A 243 24.02 -1.13 -11.11
CA THR A 243 24.84 -0.58 -10.01
C THR A 243 24.22 0.72 -9.50
N TYR A 244 24.79 1.33 -8.46
CA TYR A 244 24.40 2.65 -7.97
C TYR A 244 25.13 3.83 -8.65
N ASN A 245 25.86 3.61 -9.76
CA ASN A 245 26.47 4.71 -10.50
C ASN A 245 25.42 5.64 -11.08
N GLY A 246 25.40 6.90 -10.63
CA GLY A 246 24.44 7.90 -11.06
C GLY A 246 23.09 7.85 -10.33
N SER A 247 22.96 7.05 -9.27
CA SER A 247 21.72 7.00 -8.47
C SER A 247 21.44 8.34 -7.80
N PRO A 248 20.14 8.69 -7.61
CA PRO A 248 19.73 9.86 -6.83
C PRO A 248 20.28 9.80 -5.40
N THR A 249 20.68 10.95 -4.87
CA THR A 249 21.23 11.07 -3.51
C THR A 249 20.28 11.83 -2.56
N ASP A 250 19.07 12.15 -3.03
CA ASP A 250 18.06 12.92 -2.32
C ASP A 250 16.87 12.08 -1.81
N GLY A 251 16.96 10.76 -1.98
CA GLY A 251 15.90 9.83 -1.59
C GLY A 251 14.78 9.64 -2.63
N SER A 252 14.81 10.34 -3.75
CA SER A 252 13.84 10.16 -4.83
C SER A 252 13.95 8.77 -5.48
N ALA A 253 12.87 8.31 -6.08
CA ALA A 253 12.86 7.06 -6.83
C ALA A 253 13.71 7.18 -8.10
N TRP A 254 14.53 6.18 -8.36
CA TRP A 254 15.38 6.13 -9.54
C TRP A 254 14.65 5.51 -10.72
N ILE A 255 13.97 6.36 -11.48
CA ILE A 255 13.12 5.96 -12.62
C ILE A 255 13.73 6.30 -13.98
N GLU A 256 14.75 7.16 -14.03
CA GLU A 256 15.38 7.58 -15.28
C GLU A 256 16.60 6.73 -15.63
N GLY A 257 16.75 6.41 -16.92
CA GLY A 257 17.94 5.71 -17.45
C GLY A 257 18.01 4.23 -17.10
N GLY A 258 17.04 3.68 -16.39
CA GLY A 258 16.97 2.28 -16.02
C GLY A 258 16.01 1.44 -16.86
N ASP A 259 16.03 0.14 -16.59
CA ASP A 259 15.04 -0.78 -17.14
C ASP A 259 13.78 -0.81 -16.28
N CYS A 260 12.75 -0.06 -16.70
CA CYS A 260 11.49 0.05 -15.96
C CYS A 260 10.52 -1.12 -16.21
N TYR A 261 10.82 -2.03 -17.13
CA TYR A 261 10.12 -3.31 -17.22
C TYR A 261 10.48 -4.20 -16.00
N HIS A 262 11.67 -4.01 -15.45
CA HIS A 262 12.11 -4.62 -14.21
C HIS A 262 12.06 -3.59 -13.07
N ARG A 263 11.34 -3.93 -12.02
CA ARG A 263 11.18 -3.08 -10.83
C ARG A 263 11.97 -3.66 -9.66
N VAL A 264 12.59 -2.77 -8.90
CA VAL A 264 13.37 -3.15 -7.73
C VAL A 264 12.44 -3.66 -6.63
N VAL A 265 12.86 -4.75 -5.99
CA VAL A 265 12.23 -5.30 -4.79
C VAL A 265 13.24 -5.40 -3.64
N ARG A 266 12.77 -5.28 -2.41
CA ARG A 266 13.58 -5.18 -1.20
C ARG A 266 13.09 -6.14 -0.11
N GLY A 267 13.82 -6.23 1.01
CA GLY A 267 13.41 -6.89 2.25
C GLY A 267 13.69 -8.38 2.34
N GLY A 268 13.76 -9.09 1.21
CA GLY A 268 13.83 -10.55 1.21
C GLY A 268 12.47 -11.19 1.50
N SER A 269 12.41 -12.50 1.72
CA SER A 269 11.14 -13.19 1.98
C SER A 269 11.32 -14.43 2.83
N PHE A 270 10.19 -15.03 3.26
CA PHE A 270 10.16 -16.27 4.04
C PHE A 270 10.86 -17.46 3.34
N LEU A 271 11.05 -17.42 2.01
CA LEU A 271 11.71 -18.47 1.23
C LEU A 271 13.22 -18.32 1.14
N LEU A 272 13.76 -17.16 1.48
CA LEU A 272 15.17 -16.84 1.20
C LEU A 272 16.06 -17.06 2.42
N ALA A 273 17.30 -17.50 2.14
CA ALA A 273 18.33 -17.61 3.16
C ALA A 273 18.75 -16.20 3.69
N PRO A 274 19.27 -16.11 4.91
CA PRO A 274 19.64 -14.85 5.57
C PRO A 274 20.49 -13.90 4.71
N ALA A 275 21.40 -14.41 3.90
CA ALA A 275 22.26 -13.60 3.04
C ALA A 275 21.49 -12.68 2.07
N PHE A 276 20.25 -13.00 1.74
CA PHE A 276 19.39 -12.21 0.84
C PHE A 276 18.44 -11.26 1.58
N LEU A 277 18.53 -11.19 2.92
CA LEU A 277 17.70 -10.34 3.77
C LEU A 277 18.46 -9.12 4.32
N ARG A 278 19.72 -8.93 3.91
CA ARG A 278 20.56 -7.82 4.37
C ARG A 278 19.92 -6.47 4.02
N SER A 279 20.18 -5.46 4.83
CA SER A 279 19.63 -4.12 4.62
C SER A 279 19.96 -3.56 3.23
N ALA A 280 21.14 -3.85 2.70
CA ALA A 280 21.57 -3.41 1.37
C ALA A 280 21.06 -4.30 0.23
N SER A 281 20.58 -5.53 0.53
CA SER A 281 20.18 -6.48 -0.50
C SER A 281 19.06 -5.93 -1.36
N ARG A 282 19.23 -5.98 -2.67
CA ARG A 282 18.22 -5.61 -3.66
C ARG A 282 18.10 -6.71 -4.70
N TYR A 283 16.94 -6.77 -5.30
CA TYR A 283 16.64 -7.67 -6.41
C TYR A 283 15.61 -7.02 -7.33
N TRP A 284 15.25 -7.67 -8.40
CA TRP A 284 14.26 -7.17 -9.35
C TRP A 284 13.36 -8.28 -9.90
N PHE A 285 12.19 -7.90 -10.33
CA PHE A 285 11.28 -8.73 -11.12
C PHE A 285 10.65 -7.88 -12.22
N THR A 286 10.14 -8.54 -13.27
CA THR A 286 9.28 -7.87 -14.24
C THR A 286 8.03 -7.32 -13.54
N SER A 287 7.58 -6.13 -13.95
CA SER A 287 6.52 -5.38 -13.26
C SER A 287 5.19 -6.14 -13.18
N ASP A 288 4.98 -7.13 -14.06
CA ASP A 288 3.77 -7.95 -14.14
C ASP A 288 3.81 -9.24 -13.29
N TYR A 289 4.94 -9.56 -12.65
CA TYR A 289 5.07 -10.78 -11.85
C TYR A 289 4.19 -10.75 -10.60
N ARG A 290 3.50 -11.88 -10.38
CA ARG A 290 2.71 -12.16 -9.19
C ARG A 290 3.23 -13.43 -8.53
N LEU A 291 3.85 -13.29 -7.36
CA LEU A 291 4.53 -14.37 -6.67
C LEU A 291 4.04 -14.47 -5.22
N ARG A 292 3.95 -15.70 -4.70
CA ARG A 292 3.49 -15.98 -3.33
C ARG A 292 4.38 -15.44 -2.20
N TYR A 293 5.50 -14.83 -2.56
CA TYR A 293 6.46 -14.22 -1.63
C TYR A 293 6.74 -12.75 -1.98
N LEU A 294 5.85 -12.13 -2.73
CA LEU A 294 5.99 -10.77 -3.25
C LEU A 294 4.72 -9.97 -2.94
N GLY A 295 4.90 -8.90 -2.22
CA GLY A 295 3.89 -7.93 -1.81
C GLY A 295 4.45 -6.51 -1.87
N PHE A 296 3.99 -5.62 -1.01
CA PHE A 296 4.47 -4.24 -0.93
C PHE A 296 4.03 -3.56 0.37
N ARG A 297 4.65 -2.46 0.70
CA ARG A 297 4.14 -1.48 1.67
C ARG A 297 4.03 -0.10 1.02
N VAL A 298 3.30 0.79 1.68
CA VAL A 298 3.04 2.13 1.16
C VAL A 298 3.91 3.17 1.85
N ALA A 299 4.21 4.25 1.14
CA ALA A 299 4.72 5.50 1.70
C ALA A 299 3.69 6.61 1.52
N ARG A 300 3.79 7.65 2.34
CA ARG A 300 3.00 8.87 2.20
C ARG A 300 3.92 10.09 2.34
N THR A 301 3.90 10.96 1.35
CA THR A 301 4.57 12.26 1.45
C THR A 301 3.82 13.14 2.46
N LEU A 302 4.53 13.69 3.42
CA LEU A 302 3.95 14.60 4.41
C LEU A 302 4.04 16.05 3.90
N ALA A 303 3.01 16.84 4.22
CA ALA A 303 3.03 18.27 3.95
C ALA A 303 4.17 18.94 4.73
N PRO A 304 4.79 20.01 4.19
CA PRO A 304 5.84 20.77 4.86
C PRO A 304 5.34 21.47 6.12
#